data_341f3f91336a764a83966cc1be8f6f77
#
_entry.id   341f3f91336a764a83966cc1be8f6f77
#
_cell.length_a   1.000
_cell.length_b   1.000
_cell.length_c   1.000
_cell.angle_alpha   90.00
_cell.angle_beta   90.00
_cell.angle_gamma   90.00
#
_symmetry.space_group_name_H-M   'P 1'
#
loop_
_entity.id
_entity.type
_entity.pdbx_description
1 polymer ?
#
loop_
_entity_poly.entity_id
_entity_poly.type
_entity_poly.pdbx_seq_one_letter_code
_entity_poly.pdbx_strand_id
1 'polypeptide(L)'
;APEINGSSRNIGEKTAACACTYTVTDADGDTLTVTEKLDSKTTNTRTGVASGTALTFGQGSTAENFQRILNGSHTIKITANDGKESTSLNATFTKSVTSASVTLTTPLAVDGDITVAILQVSGSIPNDAAFKAEATNNALDDSPVWQDVTAEVRKGMNIVFENQTASAGAAFNFRISVERGASGEGGYIDSVSGAFQ
;
A
#
# COMPACT_ATOMS: atom_id res chain seq x y z
N ALA A 1 -7.93 34.05 12.70
CA ALA A 1 -7.20 33.18 11.76
C ALA A 1 -6.86 31.87 12.44
N PRO A 2 -7.02 30.72 11.74
CA PRO A 2 -6.68 29.44 12.32
C PRO A 2 -5.18 29.26 12.51
N GLU A 3 -4.81 28.50 13.53
CA GLU A 3 -3.44 28.08 13.79
C GLU A 3 -3.34 26.55 13.78
N ILE A 4 -2.19 26.03 13.38
CA ILE A 4 -1.87 24.61 13.43
C ILE A 4 -0.65 24.45 14.32
N ASN A 5 -0.85 23.89 15.51
CA ASN A 5 0.23 23.58 16.44
C ASN A 5 0.94 22.31 16.01
N GLY A 6 2.22 22.39 15.89
CA GLY A 6 3.12 21.40 15.36
C GLY A 6 4.08 22.12 14.43
N SER A 7 5.31 21.75 14.38
CA SER A 7 6.28 22.41 13.50
C SER A 7 6.32 21.71 12.14
N SER A 8 6.41 22.50 11.08
CA SER A 8 6.88 21.99 9.79
C SER A 8 8.25 21.35 10.00
N ARG A 9 8.40 20.08 9.69
CA ARG A 9 9.58 19.30 10.03
C ARG A 9 9.82 18.16 9.04
N ASN A 10 11.06 17.73 8.98
CA ASN A 10 11.39 16.44 8.39
C ASN A 10 11.15 15.35 9.45
N ILE A 11 10.25 14.42 9.17
CA ILE A 11 9.93 13.31 10.05
C ILE A 11 10.76 12.06 9.76
N GLY A 12 11.79 12.20 8.91
CA GLY A 12 12.79 11.19 8.63
C GLY A 12 12.37 10.12 7.65
N GLU A 13 13.15 9.05 7.64
CA GLU A 13 12.90 7.88 6.79
C GLU A 13 11.75 7.03 7.33
N LYS A 14 10.92 6.52 6.42
CA LYS A 14 9.73 5.72 6.72
C LYS A 14 9.67 4.46 5.86
N THR A 15 9.51 3.34 6.52
CA THR A 15 9.29 2.02 5.89
C THR A 15 7.82 1.58 5.95
N ALA A 16 7.00 2.30 6.70
CA ALA A 16 5.56 2.08 6.84
C ALA A 16 4.81 3.41 6.88
N ALA A 17 3.50 3.38 6.74
CA ALA A 17 2.64 4.55 6.84
C ALA A 17 2.92 5.31 8.14
N CYS A 18 3.16 6.62 8.00
CA CYS A 18 3.52 7.47 9.12
C CYS A 18 2.32 8.25 9.64
N ALA A 19 2.23 8.37 10.97
CA ALA A 19 1.32 9.26 11.66
C ALA A 19 2.04 10.58 11.97
N CYS A 20 1.33 11.71 11.78
CA CYS A 20 1.77 13.04 12.18
C CYS A 20 0.63 13.66 13.00
N THR A 21 0.87 13.88 14.30
CA THR A 21 -0.11 14.52 15.19
C THR A 21 0.00 16.04 15.12
N TYR A 22 -1.13 16.71 15.15
CA TYR A 22 -1.23 18.17 15.14
C TYR A 22 -2.51 18.60 15.85
N THR A 23 -2.56 19.84 16.29
CA THR A 23 -3.76 20.45 16.88
C THR A 23 -4.12 21.68 16.07
N VAL A 24 -5.41 21.86 15.80
CA VAL A 24 -5.92 23.06 15.12
C VAL A 24 -6.66 23.93 16.14
N THR A 25 -6.37 25.22 16.10
CA THR A 25 -7.01 26.22 16.98
C THR A 25 -7.46 27.41 16.16
N ASP A 26 -8.47 28.09 16.65
CA ASP A 26 -8.92 29.40 16.16
C ASP A 26 -9.17 30.33 17.33
N ALA A 27 -8.64 31.57 17.26
CA ALA A 27 -8.73 32.55 18.34
C ALA A 27 -10.16 33.04 18.59
N ASP A 28 -10.99 33.07 17.53
CA ASP A 28 -12.37 33.52 17.58
C ASP A 28 -13.33 32.39 17.92
N GLY A 29 -12.82 31.14 18.01
CA GLY A 29 -13.60 29.94 18.30
C GLY A 29 -14.42 29.44 17.11
N ASP A 30 -14.10 29.89 15.90
CA ASP A 30 -14.77 29.46 14.68
C ASP A 30 -14.50 27.95 14.43
N THR A 31 -15.46 27.27 13.81
CA THR A 31 -15.28 25.89 13.38
C THR A 31 -14.42 25.84 12.13
N LEU A 32 -13.57 24.85 12.06
CA LEU A 32 -12.56 24.72 11.02
C LEU A 32 -12.88 23.63 10.00
N THR A 33 -12.49 23.87 8.76
CA THR A 33 -12.34 22.83 7.75
C THR A 33 -10.86 22.48 7.64
N VAL A 34 -10.53 21.22 7.89
CA VAL A 34 -9.15 20.71 7.85
C VAL A 34 -8.99 19.80 6.65
N THR A 35 -8.03 20.15 5.77
CA THR A 35 -7.68 19.34 4.60
C THR A 35 -6.28 18.78 4.75
N GLU A 36 -6.14 17.46 4.57
CA GLU A 36 -4.88 16.74 4.56
C GLU A 36 -4.52 16.32 3.14
N LYS A 37 -3.27 16.52 2.74
CA LYS A 37 -2.75 16.09 1.45
C LYS A 37 -1.45 15.32 1.63
N LEU A 38 -1.28 14.28 0.81
CA LEU A 38 -0.01 13.60 0.59
C LEU A 38 0.46 14.03 -0.81
N ASP A 39 1.59 14.71 -0.86
CA ASP A 39 2.04 15.46 -2.03
C ASP A 39 0.96 16.44 -2.50
N SER A 40 0.48 16.31 -3.73
CA SER A 40 -0.60 17.15 -4.26
C SER A 40 -2.00 16.55 -4.07
N LYS A 41 -2.09 15.27 -3.67
CA LYS A 41 -3.36 14.54 -3.58
C LYS A 41 -4.02 14.75 -2.21
N THR A 42 -5.27 15.19 -2.21
CA THR A 42 -6.08 15.23 -0.99
C THR A 42 -6.37 13.81 -0.51
N THR A 43 -6.00 13.52 0.73
CA THR A 43 -6.21 12.23 1.39
C THR A 43 -7.39 12.26 2.35
N ASN A 44 -7.67 13.42 2.92
CA ASN A 44 -8.79 13.59 3.84
C ASN A 44 -9.26 15.05 3.91
N THR A 45 -10.55 15.25 4.22
CA THR A 45 -11.15 16.55 4.52
C THR A 45 -12.14 16.38 5.65
N ARG A 46 -11.97 17.16 6.72
CA ARG A 46 -12.87 17.20 7.87
C ARG A 46 -13.48 18.58 7.97
N THR A 47 -14.80 18.65 8.09
CA THR A 47 -15.55 19.89 8.28
C THR A 47 -16.09 19.96 9.70
N GLY A 48 -16.33 21.17 10.20
CA GLY A 48 -16.89 21.38 11.54
C GLY A 48 -15.94 20.98 12.68
N VAL A 49 -14.64 21.03 12.45
CA VAL A 49 -13.63 20.72 13.48
C VAL A 49 -13.61 21.85 14.50
N ALA A 50 -13.83 21.52 15.77
CA ALA A 50 -13.79 22.52 16.86
C ALA A 50 -12.36 22.99 17.13
N SER A 51 -12.22 24.28 17.51
CA SER A 51 -10.95 24.83 18.01
C SER A 51 -10.43 24.00 19.18
N GLY A 52 -9.12 23.74 19.22
CA GLY A 52 -8.44 22.92 20.22
C GLY A 52 -8.46 21.40 19.91
N THR A 53 -9.00 20.97 18.79
CA THR A 53 -9.07 19.55 18.44
C THR A 53 -7.69 19.02 18.03
N ALA A 54 -7.24 17.95 18.70
CA ALA A 54 -6.05 17.19 18.32
C ALA A 54 -6.42 16.17 17.23
N LEU A 55 -5.65 16.14 16.16
CA LEU A 55 -5.85 15.29 14.99
C LEU A 55 -4.56 14.52 14.68
N THR A 56 -4.73 13.43 13.93
CA THR A 56 -3.59 12.66 13.40
C THR A 56 -3.76 12.53 11.89
N PHE A 57 -2.74 12.93 11.14
CA PHE A 57 -2.66 12.65 9.71
C PHE A 57 -2.72 11.15 9.48
N GLY A 58 -3.52 10.73 8.53
CA GLY A 58 -3.76 9.30 8.27
C GLY A 58 -4.96 8.72 9.04
N GLN A 59 -5.55 9.44 9.99
CA GLN A 59 -6.80 9.04 10.60
C GLN A 59 -7.94 9.18 9.57
N GLY A 60 -8.50 8.05 9.10
CA GLY A 60 -9.43 7.99 7.97
C GLY A 60 -8.78 8.02 6.58
N SER A 61 -7.47 8.18 6.50
CA SER A 61 -6.64 7.98 5.33
C SER A 61 -5.85 6.68 5.51
N THR A 62 -5.88 5.82 4.54
CA THR A 62 -5.44 4.44 4.68
C THR A 62 -3.91 4.32 4.50
N ALA A 63 -3.33 3.27 5.07
CA ALA A 63 -2.01 2.75 4.71
C ALA A 63 -1.86 2.59 3.18
N GLU A 64 -2.97 2.41 2.46
CA GLU A 64 -3.07 2.35 1.02
C GLU A 64 -2.41 3.55 0.32
N ASN A 65 -2.58 4.77 0.82
CA ASN A 65 -1.94 5.94 0.22
C ASN A 65 -0.40 5.86 0.31
N PHE A 66 0.13 5.36 1.43
CA PHE A 66 1.57 5.14 1.57
C PHE A 66 2.08 4.05 0.63
N GLN A 67 1.31 2.99 0.41
CA GLN A 67 1.68 1.90 -0.50
C GLN A 67 1.73 2.35 -1.96
N ARG A 68 0.87 3.30 -2.36
CA ARG A 68 0.76 3.80 -3.74
C ARG A 68 1.79 4.84 -4.14
N ILE A 69 2.52 5.43 -3.22
CA ILE A 69 3.61 6.36 -3.55
C ILE A 69 4.92 5.60 -3.76
N LEU A 70 5.77 6.10 -4.62
CA LEU A 70 7.10 5.54 -4.89
C LEU A 70 8.04 5.77 -3.70
N ASN A 71 9.19 5.11 -3.67
CA ASN A 71 10.26 5.49 -2.76
C ASN A 71 10.79 6.89 -3.11
N GLY A 72 11.22 7.62 -2.10
CA GLY A 72 11.74 8.97 -2.27
C GLY A 72 11.11 9.98 -1.32
N SER A 73 11.33 11.25 -1.58
CA SER A 73 10.87 12.36 -0.74
C SER A 73 9.41 12.69 -0.99
N HIS A 74 8.65 12.84 0.08
CA HIS A 74 7.22 13.15 0.07
C HIS A 74 6.88 14.26 1.05
N THR A 75 5.74 14.93 0.82
CA THR A 75 5.26 16.02 1.65
C THR A 75 3.83 15.74 2.13
N ILE A 76 3.63 15.82 3.44
CA ILE A 76 2.32 15.93 4.07
C ILE A 76 2.01 17.43 4.20
N LYS A 77 0.90 17.87 3.64
CA LYS A 77 0.39 19.23 3.83
C LYS A 77 -0.95 19.18 4.57
N ILE A 78 -1.03 19.92 5.66
CA ILE A 78 -2.24 20.10 6.45
C ILE A 78 -2.66 21.56 6.32
N THR A 79 -3.91 21.82 5.98
CA THR A 79 -4.48 23.16 5.86
C THR A 79 -5.70 23.26 6.75
N ALA A 80 -5.73 24.22 7.63
CA ALA A 80 -6.90 24.62 8.42
C ALA A 80 -7.48 25.90 7.83
N ASN A 81 -8.82 25.97 7.69
CA ASN A 81 -9.56 27.11 7.14
C ASN A 81 -10.79 27.39 8.01
N ASP A 82 -11.00 28.64 8.39
CA ASP A 82 -12.13 29.13 9.19
C ASP A 82 -13.28 29.74 8.33
N GLY A 83 -13.13 29.66 7.00
CA GLY A 83 -14.04 30.30 6.04
C GLY A 83 -13.62 31.72 5.64
N LYS A 84 -12.65 32.31 6.32
CA LYS A 84 -12.11 33.66 6.07
C LYS A 84 -10.63 33.60 5.70
N GLU A 85 -9.87 32.81 6.47
CA GLU A 85 -8.42 32.69 6.35
C GLU A 85 -8.00 31.22 6.43
N SER A 86 -6.75 30.95 6.02
CA SER A 86 -6.20 29.60 6.02
C SER A 86 -4.75 29.60 6.51
N THR A 87 -4.42 28.60 7.30
CA THR A 87 -3.04 28.31 7.71
C THR A 87 -2.65 26.91 7.24
N SER A 88 -1.38 26.74 6.86
CA SER A 88 -0.87 25.44 6.43
C SER A 88 0.40 25.04 7.18
N LEU A 89 0.52 23.74 7.47
CA LEU A 89 1.70 23.10 8.00
C LEU A 89 2.19 22.03 7.03
N ASN A 90 3.50 21.97 6.80
CA ASN A 90 4.13 20.95 5.97
C ASN A 90 5.04 20.05 6.81
N ALA A 91 4.97 18.74 6.59
CA ALA A 91 5.92 17.77 7.08
C ALA A 91 6.48 16.98 5.91
N THR A 92 7.79 16.77 5.87
CA THR A 92 8.44 15.97 4.83
C THR A 92 8.94 14.65 5.39
N PHE A 93 8.97 13.61 4.55
CA PHE A 93 9.57 12.32 4.88
C PHE A 93 10.17 11.68 3.64
N THR A 94 11.04 10.70 3.84
CA THR A 94 11.57 9.87 2.76
C THR A 94 10.99 8.46 2.91
N LYS A 95 10.21 8.01 1.93
CA LYS A 95 9.81 6.59 1.87
C LYS A 95 10.99 5.74 1.41
N SER A 96 11.33 4.70 2.18
CA SER A 96 12.45 3.80 1.90
C SER A 96 12.04 2.36 2.19
N VAL A 97 11.19 1.81 1.33
CA VAL A 97 10.76 0.41 1.39
C VAL A 97 11.70 -0.41 0.52
N THR A 98 12.31 -1.43 1.11
CA THR A 98 13.28 -2.30 0.42
C THR A 98 12.69 -3.61 -0.08
N SER A 99 11.50 -3.99 0.43
CA SER A 99 10.79 -5.20 0.01
C SER A 99 9.29 -4.97 -0.03
N ALA A 100 8.61 -5.73 -0.86
CA ALA A 100 7.16 -5.77 -0.93
C ALA A 100 6.69 -7.21 -1.15
N SER A 101 5.51 -7.54 -0.63
CA SER A 101 4.87 -8.82 -0.89
C SER A 101 3.37 -8.65 -1.06
N VAL A 102 2.77 -9.52 -1.86
CA VAL A 102 1.33 -9.59 -2.07
C VAL A 102 0.86 -11.03 -2.12
N THR A 103 -0.26 -11.32 -1.46
CA THR A 103 -0.96 -12.59 -1.47
C THR A 103 -2.47 -12.34 -1.35
N LEU A 104 -3.30 -13.28 -1.77
CA LEU A 104 -4.73 -13.19 -1.50
C LEU A 104 -4.98 -13.51 -0.02
N THR A 105 -5.70 -12.63 0.66
CA THR A 105 -6.12 -12.85 2.05
C THR A 105 -7.08 -14.04 2.17
N THR A 106 -7.94 -14.20 1.16
CA THR A 106 -8.88 -15.33 1.05
C THR A 106 -8.57 -16.10 -0.23
N PRO A 107 -8.21 -17.38 -0.13
CA PRO A 107 -8.04 -18.24 -1.29
C PRO A 107 -9.31 -18.32 -2.14
N LEU A 108 -9.14 -18.53 -3.44
CA LEU A 108 -10.24 -18.68 -4.38
C LEU A 108 -10.60 -20.15 -4.51
N ALA A 109 -11.63 -20.59 -3.76
CA ALA A 109 -12.13 -21.96 -3.77
C ALA A 109 -12.98 -22.26 -5.02
N VAL A 110 -12.90 -23.50 -5.51
CA VAL A 110 -13.71 -24.00 -6.63
C VAL A 110 -14.16 -25.45 -6.39
N ASP A 111 -15.18 -25.89 -7.12
CA ASP A 111 -15.74 -27.26 -6.97
C ASP A 111 -14.96 -28.34 -7.76
N GLY A 112 -13.95 -27.98 -8.52
CA GLY A 112 -13.16 -28.92 -9.33
C GLY A 112 -11.67 -28.74 -9.11
N ASP A 113 -10.87 -29.68 -9.63
CA ASP A 113 -9.42 -29.61 -9.54
C ASP A 113 -8.88 -28.41 -10.35
N ILE A 114 -7.90 -27.73 -9.77
CA ILE A 114 -7.17 -26.67 -10.47
C ILE A 114 -5.88 -27.26 -11.00
N THR A 115 -5.78 -27.39 -12.32
CA THR A 115 -4.62 -28.01 -12.98
C THR A 115 -3.71 -27.00 -13.67
N VAL A 116 -4.28 -25.88 -14.11
CA VAL A 116 -3.57 -24.83 -14.84
C VAL A 116 -3.96 -23.46 -14.32
N ALA A 117 -2.99 -22.54 -14.27
CA ALA A 117 -3.23 -21.13 -14.01
C ALA A 117 -2.36 -20.26 -14.91
N ILE A 118 -2.69 -18.98 -14.94
CA ILE A 118 -1.83 -17.93 -15.48
C ILE A 118 -1.85 -16.76 -14.51
N LEU A 119 -0.69 -16.21 -14.22
CA LEU A 119 -0.52 -14.98 -13.42
C LEU A 119 0.24 -13.96 -14.24
N GLN A 120 -0.25 -12.73 -14.23
CA GLN A 120 0.39 -11.58 -14.85
C GLN A 120 0.64 -10.51 -13.79
N VAL A 121 1.86 -10.00 -13.74
CA VAL A 121 2.27 -8.90 -12.88
C VAL A 121 2.55 -7.69 -13.76
N SER A 122 1.80 -6.61 -13.53
CA SER A 122 2.01 -5.31 -14.18
C SER A 122 2.76 -4.37 -13.24
N GLY A 123 3.69 -3.61 -13.79
CA GLY A 123 4.49 -2.67 -13.02
C GLY A 123 5.89 -2.50 -13.59
N SER A 124 6.80 -1.97 -12.79
CA SER A 124 8.21 -1.83 -13.09
C SER A 124 9.03 -2.54 -12.03
N ILE A 125 9.68 -3.63 -12.39
CA ILE A 125 10.55 -4.40 -11.49
C ILE A 125 11.96 -4.29 -12.04
N PRO A 126 12.91 -3.65 -11.31
CA PRO A 126 14.30 -3.57 -11.73
C PRO A 126 14.91 -4.94 -12.02
N ASN A 127 15.83 -4.99 -12.99
CA ASN A 127 16.40 -6.27 -13.44
C ASN A 127 17.20 -7.00 -12.36
N ASP A 128 17.79 -6.26 -11.44
CA ASP A 128 18.57 -6.79 -10.33
C ASP A 128 17.74 -7.04 -9.05
N ALA A 129 16.46 -6.71 -9.07
CA ALA A 129 15.57 -7.02 -7.96
C ALA A 129 15.32 -8.53 -7.84
N ALA A 130 15.36 -9.03 -6.60
CA ALA A 130 15.00 -10.40 -6.30
C ALA A 130 13.47 -10.53 -6.35
N PHE A 131 12.95 -11.01 -7.48
CA PHE A 131 11.53 -11.27 -7.69
C PHE A 131 11.25 -12.77 -7.56
N LYS A 132 10.28 -13.11 -6.72
CA LYS A 132 9.79 -14.49 -6.55
C LYS A 132 8.27 -14.52 -6.63
N ALA A 133 7.75 -15.47 -7.39
CA ALA A 133 6.33 -15.79 -7.48
C ALA A 133 6.09 -17.25 -7.16
N GLU A 134 5.13 -17.54 -6.31
CA GLU A 134 4.70 -18.89 -5.95
C GLU A 134 3.18 -18.97 -6.06
N ALA A 135 2.67 -20.12 -6.48
CA ALA A 135 1.24 -20.39 -6.54
C ALA A 135 0.91 -21.76 -5.92
N THR A 136 -0.31 -21.91 -5.48
CA THR A 136 -0.84 -23.17 -4.97
C THR A 136 -2.25 -23.42 -5.49
N ASN A 137 -2.62 -24.68 -5.69
CA ASN A 137 -3.96 -25.12 -6.07
C ASN A 137 -4.72 -25.81 -4.93
N ASN A 138 -4.07 -25.94 -3.76
CA ASN A 138 -4.63 -26.57 -2.56
C ASN A 138 -4.54 -25.64 -1.34
N ALA A 139 -4.85 -24.35 -1.52
CA ALA A 139 -4.67 -23.34 -0.50
C ALA A 139 -5.55 -23.49 0.75
N LEU A 140 -6.54 -24.39 0.76
CA LEU A 140 -7.38 -24.72 1.93
C LEU A 140 -6.82 -25.85 2.78
N ASP A 141 -5.81 -26.58 2.29
CA ASP A 141 -5.18 -27.64 3.08
C ASP A 141 -4.40 -27.03 4.27
N ASP A 142 -4.26 -27.78 5.36
CA ASP A 142 -3.47 -27.36 6.53
C ASP A 142 -2.01 -27.04 6.18
N SER A 143 -1.49 -27.68 5.15
CA SER A 143 -0.15 -27.47 4.62
C SER A 143 -0.19 -27.37 3.09
N PRO A 144 -0.51 -26.21 2.53
CA PRO A 144 -0.57 -26.02 1.10
C PRO A 144 0.78 -26.23 0.41
N VAL A 145 0.74 -26.87 -0.75
CA VAL A 145 1.94 -27.07 -1.58
C VAL A 145 2.15 -25.84 -2.45
N TRP A 146 3.21 -25.09 -2.17
CA TRP A 146 3.59 -23.90 -2.94
C TRP A 146 4.59 -24.26 -4.01
N GLN A 147 4.22 -24.04 -5.27
CA GLN A 147 5.09 -24.22 -6.43
C GLN A 147 5.74 -22.90 -6.80
N ASP A 148 7.07 -22.89 -7.02
CA ASP A 148 7.77 -21.74 -7.58
C ASP A 148 7.38 -21.58 -9.06
N VAL A 149 6.77 -20.46 -9.39
CA VAL A 149 6.26 -20.14 -10.73
C VAL A 149 6.87 -18.85 -11.27
N THR A 150 8.02 -18.47 -10.72
CA THR A 150 8.72 -17.23 -11.07
C THR A 150 9.02 -17.14 -12.56
N ALA A 151 9.44 -18.25 -13.17
CA ALA A 151 9.82 -18.27 -14.58
C ALA A 151 8.59 -18.12 -15.49
N GLU A 152 7.47 -18.77 -15.16
CA GLU A 152 6.20 -18.69 -15.87
C GLU A 152 5.63 -17.28 -15.83
N VAL A 153 5.58 -16.68 -14.63
CA VAL A 153 5.10 -15.32 -14.43
C VAL A 153 5.94 -14.30 -15.20
N ARG A 154 7.27 -14.40 -15.16
CA ARG A 154 8.17 -13.51 -15.91
C ARG A 154 7.99 -13.61 -17.43
N LYS A 155 7.62 -14.77 -17.94
CA LYS A 155 7.45 -15.05 -19.37
C LYS A 155 5.99 -14.94 -19.84
N GLY A 156 5.03 -14.75 -18.93
CA GLY A 156 3.60 -14.77 -19.24
C GLY A 156 3.12 -16.14 -19.72
N MET A 157 3.68 -17.22 -19.18
CA MET A 157 3.36 -18.60 -19.53
C MET A 157 2.31 -19.18 -18.58
N ASN A 158 1.63 -20.22 -19.03
CA ASN A 158 0.77 -21.01 -18.17
C ASN A 158 1.59 -21.74 -17.10
N ILE A 159 1.02 -21.75 -15.90
CA ILE A 159 1.47 -22.53 -14.75
C ILE A 159 0.72 -23.87 -14.81
N VAL A 160 1.44 -24.96 -14.94
CA VAL A 160 0.87 -26.31 -14.79
C VAL A 160 1.22 -26.81 -13.41
N PHE A 161 0.20 -27.09 -12.58
CA PHE A 161 0.43 -27.53 -11.22
C PHE A 161 0.95 -28.97 -11.17
N GLU A 162 2.05 -29.15 -10.44
CA GLU A 162 2.62 -30.46 -10.14
C GLU A 162 1.82 -31.20 -9.06
N ASN A 163 1.26 -30.44 -8.11
CA ASN A 163 0.41 -30.97 -7.07
C ASN A 163 -0.95 -31.40 -7.66
N GLN A 164 -1.34 -32.66 -7.38
CA GLN A 164 -2.58 -33.28 -7.86
C GLN A 164 -3.58 -33.55 -6.75
N THR A 165 -3.36 -33.04 -5.53
CA THR A 165 -4.20 -33.33 -4.38
C THR A 165 -4.63 -32.06 -3.65
N ALA A 166 -5.89 -32.01 -3.22
CA ALA A 166 -6.48 -30.93 -2.44
C ALA A 166 -7.44 -31.53 -1.40
N SER A 167 -6.89 -31.92 -0.24
CA SER A 167 -7.62 -32.69 0.78
C SER A 167 -8.78 -31.93 1.41
N ALA A 168 -8.65 -30.61 1.51
CA ALA A 168 -9.69 -29.71 2.03
C ALA A 168 -10.50 -28.99 0.92
N GLY A 169 -10.32 -29.44 -0.33
CA GLY A 169 -10.93 -28.83 -1.50
C GLY A 169 -9.96 -27.95 -2.29
N ALA A 170 -10.18 -27.89 -3.60
CA ALA A 170 -9.33 -27.10 -4.48
C ALA A 170 -9.52 -25.61 -4.25
N ALA A 171 -8.43 -24.90 -4.10
CA ALA A 171 -8.42 -23.47 -3.94
C ALA A 171 -7.10 -22.86 -4.44
N PHE A 172 -7.24 -21.82 -5.23
CA PHE A 172 -6.09 -21.08 -5.75
C PHE A 172 -5.65 -19.99 -4.79
N ASN A 173 -4.35 -19.86 -4.61
CA ASN A 173 -3.73 -18.69 -4.03
C ASN A 173 -2.35 -18.45 -4.68
N PHE A 174 -1.85 -17.25 -4.52
CA PHE A 174 -0.49 -16.88 -4.94
C PHE A 174 0.19 -16.03 -3.86
N ARG A 175 1.50 -16.00 -3.91
CA ARG A 175 2.32 -15.03 -3.18
C ARG A 175 3.45 -14.54 -4.06
N ILE A 176 3.64 -13.24 -4.07
CA ILE A 176 4.70 -12.58 -4.83
C ILE A 176 5.51 -11.77 -3.84
N SER A 177 6.83 -11.86 -3.91
CA SER A 177 7.75 -11.04 -3.16
C SER A 177 8.77 -10.39 -4.07
N VAL A 178 9.14 -9.17 -3.74
CA VAL A 178 10.19 -8.40 -4.43
C VAL A 178 11.09 -7.78 -3.38
N GLU A 179 12.38 -7.97 -3.52
CA GLU A 179 13.39 -7.28 -2.73
C GLU A 179 14.24 -6.41 -3.66
N ARG A 180 14.61 -5.22 -3.18
CA ARG A 180 15.43 -4.27 -3.94
C ARG A 180 16.80 -4.88 -4.20
N GLY A 181 17.29 -4.75 -5.44
CA GLY A 181 18.61 -5.16 -5.85
C GLY A 181 19.72 -4.23 -5.36
N ALA A 182 20.97 -4.61 -5.66
CA ALA A 182 22.17 -3.88 -5.26
C ALA A 182 22.31 -2.49 -5.89
N SER A 183 21.66 -2.25 -7.04
CA SER A 183 21.61 -0.92 -7.68
C SER A 183 20.88 0.12 -6.82
N GLY A 184 20.02 -0.33 -5.92
CA GLY A 184 19.15 0.55 -5.15
C GLY A 184 17.99 1.14 -5.97
N GLU A 185 17.85 0.76 -7.25
CA GLU A 185 16.76 1.21 -8.10
C GLU A 185 15.41 0.81 -7.52
N GLY A 186 14.47 1.74 -7.46
CA GLY A 186 13.12 1.50 -7.00
C GLY A 186 12.23 0.96 -8.11
N GLY A 187 11.22 0.17 -7.73
CA GLY A 187 10.19 -0.32 -8.63
C GLY A 187 8.83 -0.34 -7.95
N TYR A 188 7.84 -0.82 -8.68
CA TYR A 188 6.48 -0.97 -8.17
C TYR A 188 5.74 -2.10 -8.88
N ILE A 189 4.78 -2.69 -8.17
CA ILE A 189 3.75 -3.56 -8.75
C ILE A 189 2.46 -2.75 -8.76
N ASP A 190 1.88 -2.59 -9.93
CA ASP A 190 0.63 -1.85 -10.13
C ASP A 190 -0.57 -2.79 -10.00
N SER A 191 -0.49 -3.97 -10.59
CA SER A 191 -1.55 -4.97 -10.48
C SER A 191 -1.01 -6.40 -10.62
N VAL A 192 -1.78 -7.34 -10.05
CA VAL A 192 -1.64 -8.77 -10.30
C VAL A 192 -2.99 -9.26 -10.80
N SER A 193 -3.00 -9.94 -11.94
CA SER A 193 -4.19 -10.52 -12.56
C SER A 193 -3.92 -11.94 -13.01
N GLY A 194 -4.97 -12.72 -13.23
CA GLY A 194 -4.81 -14.08 -13.70
C GLY A 194 -6.13 -14.82 -13.87
N ALA A 195 -6.00 -16.07 -14.27
CA ALA A 195 -7.10 -17.03 -14.37
C ALA A 195 -6.56 -18.42 -14.05
N PHE A 196 -7.46 -19.34 -13.70
CA PHE A 196 -7.15 -20.75 -13.49
C PHE A 196 -8.31 -21.66 -13.90
N GLN A 197 -8.01 -22.93 -14.18
CA GLN A 197 -8.97 -23.98 -14.51
C GLN A 197 -8.48 -25.34 -14.05
#